data_23823be3e5739c597dbe7051a624eeb1
#
_entry.id   23823be3e5739c597dbe7051a624eeb1
#
_cell.length_a   1.000
_cell.length_b   1.000
_cell.length_c   1.000
_cell.angle_alpha   90.00
_cell.angle_beta   90.00
_cell.angle_gamma   90.00
#
_symmetry.space_group_name_H-M   'P 1'
#
loop_
_entity.id
_entity.type
_entity.pdbx_description
1 polymer ?
#
loop_
_entity_poly.entity_id
_entity_poly.type
_entity_poly.pdbx_seq_one_letter_code
_entity_poly.pdbx_strand_id
1 'polypeptide(L)'
;MGPEVLRPCLLLLWIWVCALPAGSVLPSEISKAEMTRMFKDFMIQFNRTYRSPAEQRRRFRIFTRSLLAARWLQETELGTGQYGVTRFSDWTDEEFWGMVRSSPPPTMHQAPRLPRKKLPPSCDWRKAGAVTAVKDQGEKCYSCWAFAAVANIESLWNIHFHQPRNLSVQEVLDCSWCGAGCKGGYVWDAFTTILQRRGLTSEDAYPYTGRQETCGNLSEPAAYIQGFQTLPGDEEEIAAHIATKGPITVTLNSAAMKHYKKGISQPLVKSCSPDHVDHVVLLVGYGHAEKRRYWIIKNSWGEGWGEKVSGECMGLPHGSAGCVGVGWFCLKEAACDPRDNLWVGCRDCLYRDSPCLMLRHTTAGVRCGLLLYQGWPT
;
A
#
# COMPACT_ATOMS: atom_id res chain seq x y z
N MET A 1 -55.23 -39.56 64.00
CA MET A 1 -54.31 -38.51 64.51
C MET A 1 -52.95 -39.18 64.64
N GLY A 2 -52.10 -39.01 63.65
CA GLY A 2 -50.75 -39.53 63.65
C GLY A 2 -49.82 -38.40 63.18
N PRO A 3 -48.63 -38.25 63.73
CA PRO A 3 -47.77 -37.14 63.48
C PRO A 3 -47.02 -37.30 62.17
N GLU A 4 -46.94 -36.20 61.39
CA GLU A 4 -46.17 -36.08 60.18
C GLU A 4 -44.67 -36.10 60.49
N VAL A 5 -43.97 -36.97 59.80
CA VAL A 5 -42.51 -37.09 59.86
C VAL A 5 -41.90 -36.15 58.78
N LEU A 6 -41.33 -35.05 59.23
CA LEU A 6 -40.49 -34.15 58.40
C LEU A 6 -39.22 -34.87 57.94
N ARG A 7 -39.11 -35.10 56.68
CA ARG A 7 -37.82 -35.49 56.03
C ARG A 7 -36.96 -34.24 55.68
N PRO A 8 -35.70 -34.17 56.06
CA PRO A 8 -34.80 -33.10 55.62
C PRO A 8 -34.35 -33.38 54.18
N CYS A 9 -34.65 -32.45 53.28
CA CYS A 9 -34.04 -32.37 51.94
C CYS A 9 -32.55 -31.98 52.06
N LEU A 10 -31.68 -32.94 51.85
CA LEU A 10 -30.25 -32.67 51.60
C LEU A 10 -30.09 -32.09 50.23
N LEU A 11 -29.91 -30.76 50.14
CA LEU A 11 -29.48 -30.05 48.97
C LEU A 11 -27.98 -30.37 48.74
N LEU A 12 -27.73 -31.33 47.85
CA LEU A 12 -26.39 -31.55 47.28
C LEU A 12 -26.08 -30.38 46.31
N LEU A 13 -25.41 -29.39 46.82
CA LEU A 13 -24.74 -28.36 46.01
C LEU A 13 -23.63 -29.05 45.19
N TRP A 14 -23.95 -29.40 43.96
CA TRP A 14 -22.93 -29.70 42.96
C TRP A 14 -22.17 -28.43 42.64
N ILE A 15 -21.01 -28.24 43.26
CA ILE A 15 -20.02 -27.27 42.85
C ILE A 15 -19.46 -27.75 41.51
N TRP A 16 -19.98 -27.21 40.42
CA TRP A 16 -19.31 -27.27 39.11
C TRP A 16 -18.01 -26.44 39.19
N VAL A 17 -16.93 -27.09 39.58
CA VAL A 17 -15.62 -26.56 39.32
C VAL A 17 -15.47 -26.63 37.81
N CYS A 18 -15.71 -25.49 37.11
CA CYS A 18 -15.28 -25.32 35.75
C CYS A 18 -13.77 -25.50 35.73
N ALA A 19 -13.30 -26.68 35.40
CA ALA A 19 -11.95 -26.93 35.00
C ALA A 19 -11.74 -26.14 33.71
N LEU A 20 -11.15 -24.95 33.82
CA LEU A 20 -10.59 -24.26 32.68
C LEU A 20 -9.61 -25.24 32.05
N PRO A 21 -9.61 -25.43 30.70
CA PRO A 21 -8.61 -26.26 30.07
C PRO A 21 -7.23 -25.68 30.41
N ALA A 22 -6.45 -26.43 31.16
CA ALA A 22 -5.07 -26.15 31.40
C ALA A 22 -4.35 -26.22 30.04
N GLY A 23 -4.10 -25.05 29.43
CA GLY A 23 -3.47 -24.98 28.11
C GLY A 23 -3.48 -23.64 27.41
N SER A 24 -4.05 -22.58 27.98
CA SER A 24 -3.73 -21.24 27.51
C SER A 24 -2.31 -20.90 27.99
N VAL A 25 -1.33 -21.35 27.20
CA VAL A 25 0.04 -20.82 27.31
C VAL A 25 -0.10 -19.32 27.02
N LEU A 26 -0.06 -18.49 28.08
CA LEU A 26 0.13 -17.06 27.94
C LEU A 26 1.34 -16.88 27.04
N PRO A 27 1.24 -16.10 25.96
CA PRO A 27 2.34 -15.92 25.04
C PRO A 27 3.53 -15.44 25.88
N SER A 28 4.65 -16.17 25.83
CA SER A 28 5.84 -15.84 26.61
C SER A 28 6.23 -14.40 26.33
N GLU A 29 6.21 -13.55 27.36
CA GLU A 29 6.69 -12.18 27.23
C GLU A 29 8.15 -12.24 26.76
N ILE A 30 8.44 -11.55 25.64
CA ILE A 30 9.80 -11.44 25.12
C ILE A 30 10.64 -10.78 26.23
N SER A 31 11.65 -11.47 26.73
CA SER A 31 12.49 -10.92 27.79
C SER A 31 13.24 -9.67 27.33
N LYS A 32 13.59 -8.78 28.28
CA LYS A 32 14.39 -7.59 27.97
C LYS A 32 15.75 -7.95 27.32
N ALA A 33 16.35 -9.06 27.74
CA ALA A 33 17.59 -9.55 27.16
C ALA A 33 17.39 -9.96 25.70
N GLU A 34 16.32 -10.66 25.38
CA GLU A 34 15.95 -11.06 24.03
C GLU A 34 15.67 -9.86 23.14
N MET A 35 14.87 -8.88 23.60
CA MET A 35 14.63 -7.63 22.87
C MET A 35 15.94 -6.87 22.58
N THR A 36 16.86 -6.87 23.53
CA THR A 36 18.17 -6.22 23.35
C THR A 36 19.00 -6.93 22.28
N ARG A 37 18.98 -8.27 22.25
CA ARG A 37 19.62 -9.06 21.21
C ARG A 37 19.02 -8.76 19.84
N MET A 38 17.69 -8.84 19.73
CA MET A 38 16.98 -8.55 18.49
C MET A 38 17.24 -7.14 17.95
N PHE A 39 17.38 -6.15 18.84
CA PHE A 39 17.72 -4.78 18.43
C PHE A 39 19.16 -4.67 17.89
N LYS A 40 20.12 -5.39 18.49
CA LYS A 40 21.49 -5.45 17.95
C LYS A 40 21.52 -6.10 16.57
N ASP A 41 20.81 -7.23 16.42
CA ASP A 41 20.69 -7.93 15.14
C ASP A 41 20.03 -7.03 14.08
N PHE A 42 18.99 -6.30 14.47
CA PHE A 42 18.33 -5.28 13.61
C PHE A 42 19.31 -4.18 13.17
N MET A 43 20.09 -3.63 14.10
CA MET A 43 21.08 -2.60 13.77
C MET A 43 22.11 -3.10 12.75
N ILE A 44 22.57 -4.34 12.90
CA ILE A 44 23.51 -4.98 11.95
C ILE A 44 22.83 -5.21 10.60
N GLN A 45 21.66 -5.86 10.61
CA GLN A 45 20.93 -6.24 9.38
C GLN A 45 20.58 -5.03 8.50
N PHE A 46 20.19 -3.92 9.12
CA PHE A 46 19.73 -2.71 8.40
C PHE A 46 20.76 -1.57 8.43
N ASN A 47 22.01 -1.86 8.81
CA ASN A 47 23.11 -0.90 8.89
C ASN A 47 22.70 0.39 9.66
N ARG A 48 22.07 0.22 10.84
CA ARG A 48 21.61 1.34 11.67
C ARG A 48 22.70 1.84 12.60
N THR A 49 22.97 3.13 12.52
CA THR A 49 23.84 3.88 13.44
C THR A 49 23.10 5.08 14.00
N TYR A 50 23.34 5.44 15.26
CA TYR A 50 22.68 6.54 15.92
C TYR A 50 23.69 7.57 16.44
N ARG A 51 23.33 8.84 16.38
CA ARG A 51 24.22 9.97 16.66
C ARG A 51 24.67 10.04 18.12
N SER A 52 23.93 9.42 19.04
CA SER A 52 24.22 9.45 20.47
C SER A 52 23.64 8.23 21.21
N PRO A 53 24.17 7.88 22.39
CA PRO A 53 23.56 6.86 23.24
C PRO A 53 22.11 7.19 23.64
N ALA A 54 21.75 8.48 23.74
CA ALA A 54 20.38 8.90 24.03
C ALA A 54 19.44 8.56 22.88
N GLU A 55 19.84 8.84 21.64
CA GLU A 55 19.08 8.49 20.45
C GLU A 55 18.97 6.97 20.30
N GLN A 56 20.03 6.22 20.52
CA GLN A 56 19.99 4.76 20.49
C GLN A 56 18.98 4.20 21.51
N ARG A 57 18.94 4.73 22.74
CA ARG A 57 17.92 4.34 23.73
C ARG A 57 16.50 4.72 23.31
N ARG A 58 16.33 5.86 22.65
CA ARG A 58 15.03 6.25 22.07
C ARG A 58 14.60 5.25 20.99
N ARG A 59 15.46 4.93 20.05
CA ARG A 59 15.21 3.96 18.95
C ARG A 59 14.95 2.55 19.47
N PHE A 60 15.66 2.11 20.50
CA PHE A 60 15.36 0.86 21.16
C PHE A 60 13.94 0.78 21.73
N ARG A 61 13.45 1.86 22.35
CA ARG A 61 12.05 1.91 22.86
C ARG A 61 11.03 1.86 21.71
N ILE A 62 11.30 2.52 20.60
CA ILE A 62 10.45 2.47 19.41
C ILE A 62 10.47 1.06 18.83
N PHE A 63 11.63 0.46 18.66
CA PHE A 63 11.80 -0.91 18.21
C PHE A 63 11.01 -1.92 19.05
N THR A 64 11.07 -1.79 20.37
CA THR A 64 10.28 -2.64 21.29
C THR A 64 8.77 -2.51 21.05
N ARG A 65 8.25 -1.27 20.85
CA ARG A 65 6.85 -1.06 20.52
C ARG A 65 6.48 -1.67 19.16
N SER A 66 7.36 -1.54 18.17
CA SER A 66 7.18 -2.14 16.85
C SER A 66 7.10 -3.66 16.91
N LEU A 67 7.91 -4.31 17.75
CA LEU A 67 7.81 -5.76 17.98
C LEU A 67 6.46 -6.17 18.55
N LEU A 68 5.94 -5.41 19.51
CA LEU A 68 4.62 -5.69 20.11
C LEU A 68 3.50 -5.47 19.08
N ALA A 69 3.59 -4.43 18.26
CA ALA A 69 2.65 -4.16 17.19
C ALA A 69 2.67 -5.26 16.11
N ALA A 70 3.86 -5.70 15.69
CA ALA A 70 4.02 -6.80 14.74
C ALA A 70 3.44 -8.12 15.29
N ARG A 71 3.66 -8.39 16.56
CA ARG A 71 3.10 -9.56 17.24
C ARG A 71 1.58 -9.49 17.30
N TRP A 72 1.01 -8.34 17.67
CA TRP A 72 -0.43 -8.15 17.69
C TRP A 72 -1.05 -8.33 16.30
N LEU A 73 -0.42 -7.79 15.25
CA LEU A 73 -0.86 -8.02 13.87
C LEU A 73 -0.80 -9.53 13.53
N GLN A 74 0.25 -10.23 13.94
CA GLN A 74 0.37 -11.68 13.70
C GLN A 74 -0.71 -12.49 14.41
N GLU A 75 -1.02 -12.14 15.66
CA GLU A 75 -2.06 -12.83 16.47
C GLU A 75 -3.48 -12.55 15.96
N THR A 76 -3.70 -11.42 15.30
CA THR A 76 -5.00 -11.00 14.77
C THR A 76 -5.14 -11.18 13.27
N GLU A 77 -4.12 -11.73 12.60
CA GLU A 77 -4.11 -11.95 11.16
C GLU A 77 -5.19 -12.95 10.74
N LEU A 78 -5.99 -12.57 9.75
CA LEU A 78 -7.07 -13.41 9.20
C LEU A 78 -6.64 -14.13 7.91
N GLY A 79 -5.55 -13.71 7.30
CA GLY A 79 -4.95 -14.31 6.11
C GLY A 79 -3.81 -15.28 6.43
N THR A 80 -2.76 -15.21 5.63
CA THR A 80 -1.49 -15.95 5.84
C THR A 80 -0.32 -15.00 6.02
N GLY A 81 -0.60 -13.71 6.26
CA GLY A 81 0.38 -12.66 6.45
C GLY A 81 1.31 -12.96 7.62
N GLN A 82 2.58 -12.68 7.42
CA GLN A 82 3.60 -12.78 8.46
C GLN A 82 4.17 -11.39 8.74
N TYR A 83 4.24 -11.05 10.02
CA TYR A 83 4.72 -9.77 10.51
C TYR A 83 5.93 -9.93 11.40
N GLY A 84 6.78 -8.91 11.46
CA GLY A 84 7.98 -8.97 12.26
C GLY A 84 8.89 -7.76 12.07
N VAL A 85 10.18 -7.95 12.29
CA VAL A 85 11.20 -6.93 12.13
C VAL A 85 11.39 -6.57 10.66
N THR A 86 11.24 -5.27 10.34
CA THR A 86 11.48 -4.68 9.02
C THR A 86 12.44 -3.49 9.15
N ARG A 87 12.88 -2.92 8.03
CA ARG A 87 13.70 -1.69 8.03
C ARG A 87 13.05 -0.50 8.78
N PHE A 88 11.76 -0.54 9.03
CA PHE A 88 11.01 0.52 9.71
C PHE A 88 10.79 0.26 11.20
N SER A 89 11.38 -0.79 11.77
CA SER A 89 11.07 -1.19 13.14
C SER A 89 11.58 -0.22 14.22
N ASP A 90 12.52 0.66 13.90
CA ASP A 90 12.99 1.75 14.78
C ASP A 90 12.34 3.12 14.47
N TRP A 91 11.33 3.15 13.59
CA TRP A 91 10.57 4.35 13.23
C TRP A 91 9.33 4.49 14.10
N THR A 92 8.99 5.74 14.48
CA THR A 92 7.66 6.02 15.03
C THR A 92 6.60 5.87 13.95
N ASP A 93 5.33 5.84 14.33
CA ASP A 93 4.25 5.77 13.35
C ASP A 93 4.19 7.09 12.55
N GLU A 94 4.46 8.23 13.20
CA GLU A 94 4.52 9.54 12.54
C GLU A 94 5.67 9.60 11.50
N GLU A 95 6.84 9.04 11.83
CA GLU A 95 7.97 8.96 10.89
C GLU A 95 7.61 8.07 9.70
N PHE A 96 6.92 6.95 9.94
CA PHE A 96 6.47 6.04 8.89
C PHE A 96 5.36 6.66 8.03
N TRP A 97 4.32 7.23 8.63
CA TRP A 97 3.25 7.91 7.90
C TRP A 97 3.75 9.17 7.19
N GLY A 98 4.78 9.81 7.73
CA GLY A 98 5.47 10.88 7.03
C GLY A 98 6.05 10.43 5.68
N MET A 99 6.44 9.16 5.53
CA MET A 99 7.00 8.59 4.29
C MET A 99 5.93 8.24 3.23
N VAL A 100 4.67 8.14 3.61
CA VAL A 100 3.58 7.62 2.77
C VAL A 100 2.45 8.65 2.62
N ARG A 101 2.77 9.89 2.26
CA ARG A 101 1.76 10.93 2.06
C ARG A 101 1.30 10.97 0.61
N SER A 102 0.08 10.51 0.39
CA SER A 102 -0.65 10.68 -0.88
C SER A 102 -2.08 11.11 -0.57
N SER A 103 -2.68 11.87 -1.45
CA SER A 103 -4.07 12.26 -1.35
C SER A 103 -4.87 11.64 -2.49
N PRO A 104 -6.16 11.35 -2.28
CA PRO A 104 -7.01 10.83 -3.34
C PRO A 104 -7.12 11.82 -4.50
N PRO A 105 -7.30 11.35 -5.73
CA PRO A 105 -7.40 12.20 -6.90
C PRO A 105 -8.71 13.02 -6.88
N PRO A 106 -8.73 14.20 -7.53
CA PRO A 106 -9.95 14.91 -7.81
C PRO A 106 -10.86 14.08 -8.73
N THR A 107 -12.13 14.47 -8.82
CA THR A 107 -13.09 13.84 -9.74
C THR A 107 -12.58 13.95 -11.17
N MET A 108 -12.30 12.82 -11.80
CA MET A 108 -11.79 12.72 -13.17
C MET A 108 -12.72 11.89 -14.04
N HIS A 109 -12.53 11.93 -15.35
CA HIS A 109 -13.25 11.06 -16.26
C HIS A 109 -13.00 9.59 -15.91
N GLN A 110 -14.09 8.87 -15.63
CA GLN A 110 -14.00 7.43 -15.37
C GLN A 110 -13.87 6.68 -16.70
N ALA A 111 -13.06 5.63 -16.67
CA ALA A 111 -12.98 4.69 -17.78
C ALA A 111 -14.35 4.05 -18.05
N PRO A 112 -14.70 3.77 -19.32
CA PRO A 112 -15.90 3.02 -19.65
C PRO A 112 -15.86 1.64 -18.97
N ARG A 113 -17.00 1.20 -18.49
CA ARG A 113 -17.14 -0.15 -17.92
C ARG A 113 -16.79 -1.20 -18.96
N LEU A 114 -15.93 -2.13 -18.60
CA LEU A 114 -15.62 -3.26 -19.47
C LEU A 114 -16.79 -4.27 -19.47
N PRO A 115 -17.06 -4.93 -20.60
CA PRO A 115 -18.05 -5.99 -20.64
C PRO A 115 -17.69 -7.09 -19.64
N ARG A 116 -18.66 -7.54 -18.84
CA ARG A 116 -18.47 -8.66 -17.93
C ARG A 116 -18.15 -9.92 -18.72
N LYS A 117 -16.90 -10.31 -18.75
CA LYS A 117 -16.39 -11.56 -19.32
C LYS A 117 -15.93 -12.47 -18.18
N LYS A 118 -15.94 -13.77 -18.40
CA LYS A 118 -15.33 -14.72 -17.46
C LYS A 118 -13.83 -14.42 -17.40
N LEU A 119 -13.36 -13.95 -16.26
CA LEU A 119 -11.95 -13.65 -16.04
C LEU A 119 -11.15 -14.92 -15.79
N PRO A 120 -9.85 -14.95 -16.13
CA PRO A 120 -8.98 -16.02 -15.70
C PRO A 120 -8.91 -16.07 -14.17
N PRO A 121 -8.66 -17.23 -13.56
CA PRO A 121 -8.61 -17.38 -12.11
C PRO A 121 -7.44 -16.60 -11.48
N SER A 122 -6.40 -16.31 -12.26
CA SER A 122 -5.25 -15.52 -11.85
C SER A 122 -4.65 -14.75 -13.03
N CYS A 123 -4.02 -13.64 -12.74
CA CYS A 123 -3.27 -12.83 -13.67
C CYS A 123 -2.03 -12.25 -12.94
N ASP A 124 -0.85 -12.39 -13.52
CA ASP A 124 0.40 -11.90 -12.91
C ASP A 124 1.34 -11.37 -14.00
N TRP A 125 1.37 -10.06 -14.15
CA TRP A 125 2.17 -9.38 -15.17
C TRP A 125 3.68 -9.48 -14.95
N ARG A 126 4.13 -9.86 -13.74
CA ARG A 126 5.55 -10.15 -13.49
C ARG A 126 5.97 -11.43 -14.20
N LYS A 127 5.13 -12.47 -14.13
CA LYS A 127 5.35 -13.75 -14.85
C LYS A 127 5.32 -13.57 -16.36
N ALA A 128 4.58 -12.56 -16.83
CA ALA A 128 4.56 -12.17 -18.24
C ALA A 128 5.75 -11.28 -18.65
N GLY A 129 6.67 -10.98 -17.71
CA GLY A 129 7.84 -10.13 -17.99
C GLY A 129 7.52 -8.65 -18.23
N ALA A 130 6.30 -8.21 -17.92
CA ALA A 130 5.86 -6.84 -18.17
C ALA A 130 6.30 -5.84 -17.11
N VAL A 131 6.61 -6.31 -15.90
CA VAL A 131 6.92 -5.47 -14.74
C VAL A 131 8.42 -5.34 -14.56
N THR A 132 8.92 -4.11 -14.49
CA THR A 132 10.34 -3.79 -14.24
C THR A 132 10.75 -4.11 -12.80
N ALA A 133 12.07 -4.10 -12.53
CA ALA A 133 12.63 -4.32 -11.19
C ALA A 133 12.02 -3.39 -10.12
N VAL A 134 12.06 -3.84 -8.87
CA VAL A 134 11.61 -3.04 -7.73
C VAL A 134 12.64 -1.95 -7.42
N LYS A 135 12.20 -0.69 -7.44
CA LYS A 135 13.02 0.47 -7.09
C LYS A 135 12.86 0.83 -5.62
N ASP A 136 13.77 1.68 -5.09
CA ASP A 136 13.71 2.18 -3.71
C ASP A 136 13.61 3.71 -3.68
N GLN A 137 12.48 4.22 -3.16
CA GLN A 137 12.28 5.66 -2.97
C GLN A 137 13.17 6.24 -1.84
N GLY A 138 13.78 5.36 -1.03
CA GLY A 138 14.55 5.76 0.14
C GLY A 138 13.67 6.17 1.33
N GLU A 139 14.33 6.65 2.38
CA GLU A 139 13.68 6.95 3.66
C GLU A 139 13.39 8.46 3.84
N LYS A 140 13.84 9.31 2.94
CA LYS A 140 13.80 10.78 3.10
C LYS A 140 12.91 11.49 2.09
N CYS A 141 12.42 10.78 1.09
CA CYS A 141 11.59 11.34 0.02
C CYS A 141 10.30 10.54 -0.14
N TYR A 142 9.16 11.19 0.05
CA TYR A 142 7.84 10.59 0.01
C TYR A 142 7.28 10.56 -1.42
N SER A 143 8.01 9.91 -2.31
CA SER A 143 7.79 9.91 -3.76
C SER A 143 7.07 8.68 -4.30
N CYS A 144 6.39 7.89 -3.45
CA CYS A 144 5.63 6.70 -3.86
C CYS A 144 4.65 6.98 -5.02
N TRP A 145 4.04 8.17 -5.05
CA TRP A 145 3.15 8.65 -6.10
C TRP A 145 3.84 8.73 -7.47
N ALA A 146 5.09 9.20 -7.51
CA ALA A 146 5.90 9.27 -8.72
C ALA A 146 6.38 7.88 -9.15
N PHE A 147 6.88 7.06 -8.21
CA PHE A 147 7.30 5.68 -8.47
C PHE A 147 6.18 4.83 -9.05
N ALA A 148 4.98 4.90 -8.48
CA ALA A 148 3.84 4.12 -8.95
C ALA A 148 3.38 4.57 -10.35
N ALA A 149 3.35 5.87 -10.63
CA ALA A 149 3.01 6.40 -11.95
C ALA A 149 4.03 5.95 -13.01
N VAL A 150 5.32 6.08 -12.73
CA VAL A 150 6.39 5.66 -13.65
C VAL A 150 6.36 4.15 -13.87
N ALA A 151 6.22 3.35 -12.82
CA ALA A 151 6.14 1.89 -12.93
C ALA A 151 4.92 1.42 -13.74
N ASN A 152 3.81 2.17 -13.71
CA ASN A 152 2.65 1.91 -14.55
C ASN A 152 3.00 2.09 -16.04
N ILE A 153 3.65 3.20 -16.39
CA ILE A 153 4.06 3.49 -17.77
C ILE A 153 5.09 2.47 -18.26
N GLU A 154 6.10 2.15 -17.46
CA GLU A 154 7.10 1.13 -17.77
C GLU A 154 6.44 -0.21 -18.15
N SER A 155 5.45 -0.63 -17.33
CA SER A 155 4.74 -1.89 -17.53
C SER A 155 3.88 -1.87 -18.80
N LEU A 156 3.10 -0.81 -19.01
CA LEU A 156 2.24 -0.70 -20.19
C LEU A 156 3.04 -0.51 -21.47
N TRP A 157 4.16 0.23 -21.41
CA TRP A 157 5.08 0.35 -22.53
C TRP A 157 5.64 -1.00 -22.95
N ASN A 158 6.08 -1.80 -21.97
CA ASN A 158 6.60 -3.15 -22.25
C ASN A 158 5.52 -4.10 -22.81
N ILE A 159 4.29 -4.03 -22.29
CA ILE A 159 3.17 -4.82 -22.82
C ILE A 159 2.88 -4.48 -24.28
N HIS A 160 2.92 -3.19 -24.65
CA HIS A 160 2.57 -2.72 -25.99
C HIS A 160 3.68 -2.88 -27.02
N PHE A 161 4.90 -2.50 -26.64
CA PHE A 161 6.02 -2.44 -27.57
C PHE A 161 7.04 -3.56 -27.43
N HIS A 162 6.88 -4.41 -26.40
CA HIS A 162 7.84 -5.48 -26.05
C HIS A 162 9.27 -4.93 -25.86
N GLN A 163 9.36 -3.71 -25.34
CA GLN A 163 10.59 -3.00 -25.09
C GLN A 163 10.62 -2.54 -23.63
N PRO A 164 11.23 -3.29 -22.70
CA PRO A 164 11.38 -2.84 -21.33
C PRO A 164 12.15 -1.51 -21.28
N ARG A 165 11.61 -0.56 -20.54
CA ARG A 165 12.22 0.76 -20.33
C ARG A 165 12.38 0.98 -18.83
N ASN A 166 13.49 1.56 -18.44
CA ASN A 166 13.71 2.08 -17.10
C ASN A 166 13.60 3.62 -17.17
N LEU A 167 12.48 4.15 -16.66
CA LEU A 167 12.13 5.57 -16.84
C LEU A 167 12.46 6.38 -15.59
N SER A 168 12.73 7.67 -15.79
CA SER A 168 13.09 8.59 -14.73
C SER A 168 11.92 8.89 -13.80
N VAL A 169 12.09 8.53 -12.53
CA VAL A 169 11.22 8.96 -11.45
C VAL A 169 11.56 10.38 -11.00
N GLN A 170 12.85 10.74 -11.07
CA GLN A 170 13.32 12.08 -10.69
C GLN A 170 12.70 13.17 -11.55
N GLU A 171 12.52 12.93 -12.83
CA GLU A 171 11.90 13.89 -13.73
C GLU A 171 10.46 14.22 -13.30
N VAL A 172 9.70 13.21 -12.90
CA VAL A 172 8.35 13.41 -12.34
C VAL A 172 8.40 14.16 -11.00
N LEU A 173 9.33 13.79 -10.13
CA LEU A 173 9.48 14.40 -8.80
C LEU A 173 9.81 15.89 -8.88
N ASP A 174 10.71 16.27 -9.80
CA ASP A 174 11.19 17.63 -9.94
C ASP A 174 10.23 18.53 -10.72
N CYS A 175 9.47 17.96 -11.66
CA CYS A 175 8.67 18.72 -12.62
C CYS A 175 7.17 18.75 -12.32
N SER A 176 6.69 18.02 -11.33
CA SER A 176 5.28 18.06 -10.93
C SER A 176 4.92 19.35 -10.18
N TRP A 177 3.71 19.88 -10.44
CA TRP A 177 3.34 21.24 -10.07
C TRP A 177 2.46 21.33 -8.82
N CYS A 178 1.59 20.35 -8.62
CA CYS A 178 0.61 20.35 -7.54
C CYS A 178 1.07 19.55 -6.30
N GLY A 179 2.12 18.74 -6.44
CA GLY A 179 2.72 17.99 -5.35
C GLY A 179 3.70 18.82 -4.54
N ALA A 180 4.00 18.35 -3.34
CA ALA A 180 5.04 18.93 -2.48
C ALA A 180 6.38 18.17 -2.63
N GLY A 181 6.61 17.54 -3.80
CA GLY A 181 7.81 16.80 -4.11
C GLY A 181 8.07 15.66 -3.12
N CYS A 182 9.18 15.75 -2.40
CA CYS A 182 9.53 14.77 -1.36
C CYS A 182 8.67 14.84 -0.10
N LYS A 183 7.73 15.76 0.02
CA LYS A 183 6.74 15.80 1.12
C LYS A 183 5.42 15.13 0.74
N GLY A 184 5.37 14.49 -0.42
CA GLY A 184 4.21 13.82 -0.97
C GLY A 184 3.66 14.49 -2.22
N GLY A 185 2.82 13.80 -2.97
CA GLY A 185 2.25 14.29 -4.20
C GLY A 185 1.05 13.47 -4.66
N TYR A 186 0.62 13.74 -5.87
CA TYR A 186 -0.57 13.16 -6.46
C TYR A 186 -0.25 12.38 -7.72
N VAL A 187 -0.79 11.19 -7.84
CA VAL A 187 -0.60 10.33 -9.03
C VAL A 187 -1.13 11.00 -10.30
N TRP A 188 -2.28 11.70 -10.21
CA TRP A 188 -2.84 12.44 -11.33
C TRP A 188 -1.94 13.60 -11.79
N ASP A 189 -1.24 14.25 -10.84
CA ASP A 189 -0.28 15.30 -11.15
C ASP A 189 0.96 14.73 -11.85
N ALA A 190 1.44 13.55 -11.41
CA ALA A 190 2.48 12.82 -12.12
C ALA A 190 2.11 12.56 -13.57
N PHE A 191 0.94 11.97 -13.83
CA PHE A 191 0.51 11.71 -15.21
C PHE A 191 0.27 13.00 -16.02
N THR A 192 -0.26 14.05 -15.40
CA THR A 192 -0.43 15.36 -16.04
C THR A 192 0.94 15.97 -16.44
N THR A 193 1.91 15.90 -15.53
CA THR A 193 3.29 16.34 -15.79
C THR A 193 3.90 15.58 -16.97
N ILE A 194 3.75 14.25 -17.00
CA ILE A 194 4.27 13.40 -18.08
C ILE A 194 3.63 13.78 -19.43
N LEU A 195 2.32 14.05 -19.46
CA LEU A 195 1.63 14.52 -20.65
C LEU A 195 2.15 15.89 -21.13
N GLN A 196 2.31 16.83 -20.21
CA GLN A 196 2.82 18.18 -20.52
C GLN A 196 4.27 18.16 -21.02
N ARG A 197 5.08 17.27 -20.48
CA ARG A 197 6.46 17.04 -20.91
C ARG A 197 6.58 16.20 -22.17
N ARG A 198 5.46 15.70 -22.69
CA ARG A 198 5.36 14.82 -23.87
C ARG A 198 6.08 13.48 -23.72
N GLY A 199 6.23 13.01 -22.49
CA GLY A 199 6.86 11.74 -22.16
C GLY A 199 7.80 11.83 -20.97
N LEU A 200 8.56 10.76 -20.77
CA LEU A 200 9.60 10.64 -19.77
C LEU A 200 10.92 10.20 -20.40
N THR A 201 12.01 10.75 -19.93
CA THR A 201 13.36 10.29 -20.27
C THR A 201 13.71 9.00 -19.50
N SER A 202 14.85 8.39 -19.86
CA SER A 202 15.36 7.22 -19.14
C SER A 202 15.91 7.58 -17.76
N GLU A 203 15.91 6.59 -16.87
CA GLU A 203 16.54 6.71 -15.54
C GLU A 203 18.03 7.03 -15.63
N ASP A 204 18.72 6.49 -16.65
CA ASP A 204 20.16 6.74 -16.86
C ASP A 204 20.45 8.19 -17.24
N ALA A 205 19.54 8.83 -17.98
CA ALA A 205 19.70 10.24 -18.40
C ALA A 205 19.25 11.23 -17.30
N TYR A 206 18.35 10.81 -16.40
CA TYR A 206 17.84 11.65 -15.32
C TYR A 206 17.65 10.79 -14.05
N PRO A 207 18.75 10.45 -13.36
CA PRO A 207 18.76 9.47 -12.30
C PRO A 207 18.08 9.96 -11.00
N TYR A 208 17.50 9.03 -10.24
CA TYR A 208 16.84 9.31 -8.97
C TYR A 208 17.86 9.68 -7.88
N THR A 209 17.68 10.84 -7.26
CA THR A 209 18.55 11.36 -6.20
C THR A 209 17.93 11.29 -4.80
N GLY A 210 16.61 11.02 -4.70
CA GLY A 210 15.88 11.02 -3.44
C GLY A 210 15.71 12.41 -2.81
N ARG A 211 15.84 13.46 -3.61
CA ARG A 211 15.61 14.85 -3.24
C ARG A 211 14.89 15.55 -4.38
N GLN A 212 13.99 16.47 -4.06
CA GLN A 212 13.41 17.34 -5.07
C GLN A 212 14.45 18.39 -5.49
N GLU A 213 14.65 18.51 -6.78
CA GLU A 213 15.58 19.46 -7.40
C GLU A 213 14.83 20.38 -8.37
N THR A 214 15.55 21.25 -9.07
CA THR A 214 14.95 22.08 -10.11
C THR A 214 14.61 21.22 -11.32
N CYS A 215 13.40 21.38 -11.87
CA CYS A 215 12.98 20.68 -13.07
C CYS A 215 13.96 20.93 -14.22
N GLY A 216 14.57 19.85 -14.71
CA GLY A 216 15.52 19.91 -15.81
C GLY A 216 14.87 20.21 -17.15
N ASN A 217 15.70 20.55 -18.12
CA ASN A 217 15.25 20.76 -19.50
C ASN A 217 14.65 19.50 -20.10
N LEU A 218 13.78 19.68 -21.10
CA LEU A 218 13.21 18.56 -21.85
C LEU A 218 14.34 17.80 -22.57
N SER A 219 14.41 16.49 -22.29
CA SER A 219 15.23 15.54 -23.05
C SER A 219 14.36 14.79 -24.04
N GLU A 220 14.96 14.06 -24.96
CA GLU A 220 14.22 13.16 -25.84
C GLU A 220 13.53 12.07 -24.99
N PRO A 221 12.20 11.88 -25.11
CA PRO A 221 11.48 10.95 -24.27
C PRO A 221 11.78 9.50 -24.65
N ALA A 222 12.07 8.67 -23.68
CA ALA A 222 12.23 7.21 -23.84
C ALA A 222 10.88 6.47 -23.88
N ALA A 223 9.83 7.09 -23.33
CA ALA A 223 8.45 6.63 -23.40
C ALA A 223 7.48 7.81 -23.23
N TYR A 224 6.28 7.69 -23.77
CA TYR A 224 5.24 8.73 -23.68
C TYR A 224 3.87 8.13 -23.41
N ILE A 225 2.93 8.98 -23.01
CA ILE A 225 1.52 8.62 -22.82
C ILE A 225 0.64 9.62 -23.57
N GLN A 226 -0.58 9.21 -23.92
CA GLN A 226 -1.57 10.05 -24.59
C GLN A 226 -2.68 10.54 -23.66
N GLY A 227 -2.83 9.91 -22.49
CA GLY A 227 -3.83 10.25 -21.49
C GLY A 227 -3.89 9.27 -20.35
N PHE A 228 -4.76 9.53 -19.41
CA PHE A 228 -5.05 8.65 -18.28
C PHE A 228 -6.50 8.81 -17.83
N GLN A 229 -7.04 7.83 -17.15
CA GLN A 229 -8.41 7.78 -16.67
C GLN A 229 -8.46 7.17 -15.27
N THR A 230 -9.53 7.44 -14.53
CA THR A 230 -9.82 6.74 -13.27
C THR A 230 -10.70 5.53 -13.54
N LEU A 231 -10.47 4.46 -12.77
CA LEU A 231 -11.35 3.30 -12.78
C LEU A 231 -12.46 3.44 -11.72
N PRO A 232 -13.63 2.83 -11.95
CA PRO A 232 -14.60 2.61 -10.88
C PRO A 232 -14.00 1.80 -9.75
N GLY A 233 -14.49 2.01 -8.51
CA GLY A 233 -14.04 1.25 -7.34
C GLY A 233 -14.60 -0.17 -7.24
N ASP A 234 -15.09 -0.76 -8.32
CA ASP A 234 -15.60 -2.13 -8.39
C ASP A 234 -14.45 -3.12 -8.62
N GLU A 235 -14.24 -4.04 -7.69
CA GLU A 235 -13.12 -4.98 -7.75
C GLU A 235 -13.16 -5.93 -8.95
N GLU A 236 -14.34 -6.30 -9.46
CA GLU A 236 -14.47 -7.13 -10.67
C GLU A 236 -14.07 -6.33 -11.92
N GLU A 237 -14.40 -5.04 -11.96
CA GLU A 237 -13.95 -4.15 -13.05
C GLU A 237 -12.44 -3.92 -12.98
N ILE A 238 -11.88 -3.75 -11.78
CA ILE A 238 -10.44 -3.66 -11.56
C ILE A 238 -9.74 -4.93 -12.06
N ALA A 239 -10.24 -6.11 -11.68
CA ALA A 239 -9.69 -7.39 -12.13
C ALA A 239 -9.79 -7.54 -13.66
N ALA A 240 -10.89 -7.11 -14.26
CA ALA A 240 -11.06 -7.12 -15.70
C ALA A 240 -10.06 -6.21 -16.43
N HIS A 241 -9.81 -5.01 -15.89
CA HIS A 241 -8.78 -4.12 -16.42
C HIS A 241 -7.38 -4.72 -16.32
N ILE A 242 -7.00 -5.26 -15.15
CA ILE A 242 -5.71 -5.90 -14.97
C ILE A 242 -5.54 -7.07 -15.95
N ALA A 243 -6.55 -7.93 -16.08
CA ALA A 243 -6.48 -9.09 -16.96
C ALA A 243 -6.38 -8.74 -18.46
N THR A 244 -6.88 -7.57 -18.87
CA THR A 244 -7.03 -7.24 -20.30
C THR A 244 -6.17 -6.05 -20.75
N LYS A 245 -5.79 -5.18 -19.84
CA LYS A 245 -5.10 -3.91 -20.16
C LYS A 245 -3.72 -3.78 -19.51
N GLY A 246 -3.48 -4.44 -18.38
CA GLY A 246 -2.20 -4.40 -17.68
C GLY A 246 -2.26 -3.84 -16.26
N PRO A 247 -1.11 -3.63 -15.63
CA PRO A 247 -0.98 -3.04 -14.30
C PRO A 247 -1.62 -1.68 -14.18
N ILE A 248 -2.09 -1.33 -12.99
CA ILE A 248 -2.73 -0.04 -12.67
C ILE A 248 -2.15 0.55 -11.39
N THR A 249 -2.15 1.88 -11.29
CA THR A 249 -1.76 2.59 -10.07
C THR A 249 -2.90 2.61 -9.07
N VAL A 250 -2.62 2.35 -7.80
CA VAL A 250 -3.63 2.30 -6.74
C VAL A 250 -3.17 2.98 -5.47
N THR A 251 -4.12 3.54 -4.73
CA THR A 251 -3.90 4.15 -3.42
C THR A 251 -4.39 3.24 -2.30
N LEU A 252 -3.79 3.30 -1.11
CA LEU A 252 -4.02 2.34 -0.04
C LEU A 252 -3.65 2.83 1.34
N ASN A 253 -4.09 2.09 2.35
CA ASN A 253 -3.66 2.24 3.73
C ASN A 253 -2.43 1.38 4.02
N SER A 254 -1.32 1.99 4.40
CA SER A 254 -0.04 1.31 4.61
C SER A 254 0.21 0.85 6.05
N ALA A 255 -0.72 1.01 6.98
CA ALA A 255 -0.48 0.81 8.41
C ALA A 255 0.11 -0.58 8.76
N ALA A 256 -0.43 -1.65 8.17
CA ALA A 256 0.09 -3.00 8.39
C ALA A 256 1.42 -3.27 7.65
N MET A 257 1.73 -2.48 6.62
CA MET A 257 2.92 -2.67 5.79
C MET A 257 4.22 -2.42 6.56
N LYS A 258 4.20 -1.56 7.56
CA LYS A 258 5.35 -1.27 8.42
C LYS A 258 6.00 -2.53 9.00
N HIS A 259 5.21 -3.55 9.29
CA HIS A 259 5.64 -4.78 9.96
C HIS A 259 5.58 -6.02 9.05
N TYR A 260 5.12 -5.88 7.81
CA TYR A 260 4.91 -6.97 6.88
C TYR A 260 6.21 -7.63 6.40
N LYS A 261 6.19 -8.95 6.32
CA LYS A 261 7.31 -9.77 5.83
C LYS A 261 6.94 -10.56 4.57
N LYS A 262 5.85 -11.30 4.60
CA LYS A 262 5.39 -12.14 3.48
C LYS A 262 3.97 -12.68 3.70
N GLY A 263 3.41 -13.32 2.71
CA GLY A 263 2.12 -14.01 2.75
C GLY A 263 0.94 -13.13 2.35
N ILE A 264 -0.26 -13.67 2.43
CA ILE A 264 -1.50 -12.93 2.21
C ILE A 264 -1.88 -12.24 3.51
N SER A 265 -1.81 -10.89 3.60
CA SER A 265 -2.20 -10.17 4.79
C SER A 265 -3.67 -9.75 4.76
N GLN A 266 -4.33 -10.00 5.79
CA GLN A 266 -5.71 -9.60 6.01
C GLN A 266 -5.85 -9.14 7.47
N PRO A 267 -5.25 -8.00 7.83
CA PRO A 267 -5.38 -7.47 9.17
C PRO A 267 -6.82 -7.06 9.46
N LEU A 268 -7.16 -6.89 10.74
CA LEU A 268 -8.48 -6.40 11.13
C LEU A 268 -8.76 -5.02 10.53
N VAL A 269 -10.02 -4.75 10.18
CA VAL A 269 -10.48 -3.48 9.58
C VAL A 269 -10.02 -2.24 10.35
N LYS A 270 -10.02 -2.29 11.68
CA LYS A 270 -9.53 -1.18 12.52
C LYS A 270 -8.04 -0.86 12.35
N SER A 271 -7.26 -1.83 11.88
CA SER A 271 -5.82 -1.65 11.55
C SER A 271 -5.60 -1.27 10.10
N CYS A 272 -6.67 -1.18 9.33
CA CYS A 272 -6.65 -1.00 7.91
C CYS A 272 -7.91 -0.24 7.47
N SER A 273 -8.14 0.94 8.05
CA SER A 273 -9.29 1.76 7.66
C SER A 273 -9.12 2.29 6.24
N PRO A 274 -10.13 2.15 5.39
CA PRO A 274 -10.14 2.76 4.05
C PRO A 274 -10.20 4.29 4.08
N ASP A 275 -10.55 4.86 5.23
CA ASP A 275 -10.61 6.32 5.41
C ASP A 275 -9.22 6.94 5.57
N HIS A 276 -8.19 6.12 5.78
CA HIS A 276 -6.80 6.54 5.93
C HIS A 276 -5.94 5.99 4.80
N VAL A 277 -6.22 6.44 3.59
CA VAL A 277 -5.40 6.12 2.42
C VAL A 277 -4.21 7.06 2.36
N ASP A 278 -3.01 6.51 2.38
CA ASP A 278 -1.78 7.27 2.57
C ASP A 278 -0.63 6.91 1.62
N HIS A 279 -0.72 5.77 0.93
CA HIS A 279 0.36 5.25 0.10
C HIS A 279 -0.10 4.91 -1.32
N VAL A 280 0.82 4.99 -2.28
CA VAL A 280 0.58 4.65 -3.70
C VAL A 280 1.52 3.54 -4.14
N VAL A 281 0.97 2.58 -4.87
CA VAL A 281 1.71 1.44 -5.42
C VAL A 281 1.17 1.03 -6.78
N LEU A 282 1.84 0.09 -7.43
CA LEU A 282 1.38 -0.52 -8.68
C LEU A 282 0.71 -1.87 -8.41
N LEU A 283 -0.53 -2.02 -8.83
CA LEU A 283 -1.27 -3.27 -8.81
C LEU A 283 -0.94 -4.06 -10.08
N VAL A 284 -0.22 -5.18 -9.93
CA VAL A 284 0.39 -5.92 -11.06
C VAL A 284 -0.30 -7.25 -11.37
N GLY A 285 -1.28 -7.62 -10.57
CA GLY A 285 -1.99 -8.86 -10.80
C GLY A 285 -2.96 -9.24 -9.68
N TYR A 286 -3.55 -10.39 -9.84
CA TYR A 286 -4.41 -11.03 -8.86
C TYR A 286 -4.29 -12.55 -8.95
N GLY A 287 -4.72 -13.24 -7.90
CA GLY A 287 -4.71 -14.68 -7.87
C GLY A 287 -5.75 -15.28 -6.94
N HIS A 288 -5.63 -16.58 -6.72
CA HIS A 288 -6.53 -17.34 -5.89
C HIS A 288 -5.74 -18.38 -5.10
N ALA A 289 -5.85 -18.36 -3.78
CA ALA A 289 -5.28 -19.35 -2.90
C ALA A 289 -6.39 -19.97 -2.05
N GLU A 290 -6.59 -21.27 -2.12
CA GLU A 290 -7.69 -22.00 -1.49
C GLU A 290 -9.06 -21.41 -1.89
N LYS A 291 -9.74 -20.71 -0.96
CA LYS A 291 -11.03 -20.05 -1.20
C LYS A 291 -10.92 -18.52 -1.21
N ARG A 292 -9.70 -17.97 -1.23
CA ARG A 292 -9.44 -16.54 -1.13
C ARG A 292 -8.86 -16.00 -2.42
N ARG A 293 -9.47 -14.99 -2.98
CA ARG A 293 -8.90 -14.19 -4.07
C ARG A 293 -7.97 -13.13 -3.50
N TYR A 294 -6.99 -12.68 -4.29
CA TYR A 294 -5.95 -11.78 -3.81
C TYR A 294 -5.37 -10.88 -4.89
N TRP A 295 -4.88 -9.73 -4.48
CA TRP A 295 -4.17 -8.78 -5.32
C TRP A 295 -2.66 -8.95 -5.20
N ILE A 296 -1.94 -8.62 -6.24
CA ILE A 296 -0.48 -8.61 -6.29
C ILE A 296 -0.02 -7.20 -6.59
N ILE A 297 0.89 -6.67 -5.78
CA ILE A 297 1.36 -5.30 -5.95
C ILE A 297 2.88 -5.20 -6.00
N LYS A 298 3.36 -4.19 -6.71
CA LYS A 298 4.74 -3.73 -6.70
C LYS A 298 4.83 -2.46 -5.87
N ASN A 299 5.69 -2.49 -4.83
CA ASN A 299 5.98 -1.35 -3.97
C ASN A 299 7.29 -0.65 -4.41
N SER A 300 7.64 0.46 -3.75
CA SER A 300 8.81 1.30 -3.99
C SER A 300 9.77 1.37 -2.79
N TRP A 301 9.91 0.28 -2.04
CA TRP A 301 10.75 0.22 -0.84
C TRP A 301 11.93 -0.73 -0.98
N GLY A 302 12.40 -0.94 -2.21
CA GLY A 302 13.53 -1.78 -2.55
C GLY A 302 13.24 -3.29 -2.43
N GLU A 303 14.12 -4.09 -3.01
CA GLU A 303 14.01 -5.56 -3.03
C GLU A 303 14.18 -6.22 -1.66
N GLY A 304 14.71 -5.48 -0.68
CA GLY A 304 14.90 -5.97 0.69
C GLY A 304 13.63 -5.94 1.55
N TRP A 305 12.53 -5.36 1.04
CA TRP A 305 11.25 -5.29 1.73
C TRP A 305 10.21 -6.21 1.07
N GLY A 306 9.40 -6.89 1.90
CA GLY A 306 8.35 -7.77 1.42
C GLY A 306 8.89 -9.11 0.90
N GLU A 307 8.24 -9.68 -0.10
CA GLU A 307 8.63 -10.96 -0.70
C GLU A 307 9.62 -10.76 -1.84
N LYS A 308 10.64 -11.60 -1.89
CA LYS A 308 11.61 -11.61 -2.99
C LYS A 308 10.95 -12.16 -4.27
N VAL A 309 11.27 -11.57 -5.40
CA VAL A 309 10.66 -11.78 -6.73
C VAL A 309 10.79 -13.21 -7.30
N SER A 310 11.47 -14.11 -6.67
CA SER A 310 11.79 -15.46 -7.20
C SER A 310 10.75 -16.54 -6.90
N GLY A 311 9.56 -16.20 -6.43
CA GLY A 311 8.59 -17.21 -6.04
C GLY A 311 7.16 -16.72 -6.03
N GLU A 312 6.30 -17.55 -5.59
CA GLU A 312 4.87 -17.37 -5.52
C GLU A 312 4.47 -16.16 -4.69
N CYS A 313 3.69 -15.30 -5.27
CA CYS A 313 3.12 -14.14 -4.61
C CYS A 313 1.71 -14.41 -4.19
N MET A 314 1.38 -13.95 -3.03
CA MET A 314 0.07 -14.17 -2.47
C MET A 314 -0.58 -12.85 -2.07
N GLY A 315 -1.87 -12.74 -2.19
CA GLY A 315 -2.61 -11.55 -2.11
C GLY A 315 -3.91 -11.64 -1.31
N LEU A 316 -5.02 -11.07 -1.65
CA LEU A 316 -6.24 -10.85 -0.87
C LEU A 316 -7.49 -11.54 -1.31
N PRO A 317 -8.48 -11.67 -0.40
CA PRO A 317 -9.82 -12.05 -0.81
C PRO A 317 -10.60 -10.90 -1.45
N HIS A 318 -11.33 -11.22 -2.52
CA HIS A 318 -12.45 -10.44 -3.01
C HIS A 318 -13.63 -10.53 -2.03
N GLY A 319 -14.32 -9.45 -1.81
CA GLY A 319 -15.60 -9.48 -1.11
C GLY A 319 -15.54 -9.34 0.40
N SER A 320 -14.44 -8.91 0.98
CA SER A 320 -14.38 -8.51 2.38
C SER A 320 -13.52 -7.28 2.55
N ALA A 321 -13.87 -6.39 3.44
CA ALA A 321 -13.02 -5.30 3.87
C ALA A 321 -11.72 -5.89 4.41
N GLY A 322 -10.71 -6.04 3.56
CA GLY A 322 -9.47 -6.70 3.87
C GLY A 322 -8.26 -5.97 3.34
N CYS A 323 -7.10 -6.32 3.80
CA CYS A 323 -5.81 -5.75 3.42
C CYS A 323 -4.97 -6.75 2.67
N VAL A 324 -4.19 -6.32 1.72
CA VAL A 324 -3.52 -7.13 0.71
C VAL A 324 -2.03 -7.07 0.73
N GLY A 325 -1.33 -8.05 0.22
CA GLY A 325 -0.05 -8.19 0.21
C GLY A 325 0.87 -8.79 -0.72
N VAL A 326 1.69 -8.48 -1.39
CA VAL A 326 3.10 -8.40 -1.57
C VAL A 326 3.40 -6.93 -1.66
N GLY A 327 3.58 -6.34 -0.50
CA GLY A 327 3.56 -4.93 -0.34
C GLY A 327 2.17 -4.30 -0.57
N TRP A 328 1.26 -4.13 0.12
CA TRP A 328 0.02 -4.34 0.80
C TRP A 328 -1.04 -3.30 0.79
N PHE A 329 -2.33 -3.69 0.84
CA PHE A 329 -3.49 -2.85 0.68
C PHE A 329 -4.60 -3.00 1.67
N CYS A 330 -5.32 -1.89 1.93
CA CYS A 330 -6.75 -1.90 2.16
C CYS A 330 -7.49 -1.41 0.93
N LEU A 331 -8.21 -2.31 0.31
CA LEU A 331 -9.30 -1.96 -0.57
C LEU A 331 -10.58 -2.27 0.19
N LYS A 332 -11.36 -1.25 0.53
CA LYS A 332 -12.75 -1.47 0.89
C LYS A 332 -13.49 -1.83 -0.39
N GLU A 333 -14.31 -2.87 -0.36
CA GLU A 333 -15.46 -2.85 -1.23
C GLU A 333 -16.09 -1.48 -1.09
N ALA A 334 -16.17 -0.76 -2.19
CA ALA A 334 -16.73 0.56 -2.20
C ALA A 334 -18.24 0.51 -1.95
N ALA A 335 -18.64 0.27 -0.73
CA ALA A 335 -19.83 0.89 -0.21
C ALA A 335 -19.45 2.35 0.07
N CYS A 336 -19.22 3.12 -0.96
CA CYS A 336 -19.19 4.57 -0.86
C CYS A 336 -20.61 4.99 -0.55
N ASP A 337 -20.88 5.39 0.68
CA ASP A 337 -22.10 6.10 1.00
C ASP A 337 -22.07 7.42 0.19
N PRO A 338 -23.05 7.70 -0.69
CA PRO A 338 -23.09 8.93 -1.47
C PRO A 338 -23.17 10.21 -0.63
N ARG A 339 -23.22 10.10 0.69
CA ARG A 339 -23.42 11.19 1.65
C ARG A 339 -22.16 11.69 2.32
N ASP A 340 -21.00 11.03 2.13
CA ASP A 340 -19.75 11.48 2.72
C ASP A 340 -19.06 12.55 1.87
N ASN A 341 -19.56 13.78 2.01
CA ASN A 341 -18.94 15.00 1.49
C ASN A 341 -17.78 15.46 2.38
N LEU A 342 -16.66 14.77 2.41
CA LEU A 342 -15.46 15.31 3.04
C LEU A 342 -14.42 15.68 1.97
N TRP A 343 -14.50 16.91 1.52
CA TRP A 343 -13.47 17.58 0.75
C TRP A 343 -12.35 18.04 1.68
N VAL A 344 -11.22 17.35 1.66
CA VAL A 344 -9.97 17.99 2.06
C VAL A 344 -9.41 18.64 0.79
N GLY A 345 -9.86 19.85 0.51
CA GLY A 345 -9.36 20.63 -0.60
C GLY A 345 -7.88 20.95 -0.43
N CYS A 346 -7.19 21.14 -1.55
CA CYS A 346 -5.88 21.79 -1.62
C CYS A 346 -5.94 23.17 -0.94
N ARG A 347 -5.84 23.23 0.40
CA ARG A 347 -5.74 24.51 1.11
C ARG A 347 -4.41 25.22 0.91
N ASP A 348 -3.38 24.48 0.50
CA ASP A 348 -2.03 24.98 0.35
C ASP A 348 -1.64 25.40 -1.07
N CYS A 349 -2.54 25.24 -2.05
CA CYS A 349 -2.37 25.75 -3.42
C CYS A 349 -2.88 27.20 -3.58
N LEU A 350 -2.88 28.01 -2.52
CA LEU A 350 -3.29 29.42 -2.58
C LEU A 350 -2.16 30.33 -3.09
N TYR A 351 -1.52 29.97 -4.18
CA TYR A 351 -0.77 30.94 -5.00
C TYR A 351 -1.59 31.31 -6.23
N ARG A 352 -1.78 32.59 -6.44
CA ARG A 352 -2.81 33.22 -7.26
C ARG A 352 -2.81 32.89 -8.76
N ASP A 353 -1.85 32.15 -9.30
CA ASP A 353 -1.69 31.92 -10.75
C ASP A 353 -1.32 30.45 -11.09
N SER A 354 -1.68 29.47 -10.26
CA SER A 354 -1.36 28.06 -10.51
C SER A 354 -2.47 27.33 -11.27
N PRO A 355 -2.15 26.46 -12.24
CA PRO A 355 -3.14 25.66 -12.99
C PRO A 355 -4.01 24.75 -12.11
N CYS A 356 -3.65 24.56 -10.84
CA CYS A 356 -4.51 23.90 -9.83
C CYS A 356 -5.87 24.60 -9.61
N LEU A 357 -6.03 25.86 -10.03
CA LEU A 357 -7.27 26.62 -9.92
C LEU A 357 -8.30 26.25 -11.00
N MET A 358 -7.90 25.70 -12.14
CA MET A 358 -8.83 25.35 -13.23
C MET A 358 -9.70 24.13 -12.95
N LEU A 359 -9.40 23.35 -11.92
CA LEU A 359 -10.17 22.16 -11.54
C LEU A 359 -11.29 22.45 -10.51
N ARG A 360 -11.59 23.72 -10.20
CA ARG A 360 -12.55 24.12 -9.15
C ARG A 360 -14.02 24.02 -9.50
N HIS A 361 -14.41 23.69 -10.72
CA HIS A 361 -15.81 23.70 -11.13
C HIS A 361 -16.28 22.36 -11.67
N THR A 362 -16.53 21.40 -10.77
CA THR A 362 -17.67 20.46 -10.89
C THR A 362 -17.87 19.76 -9.56
N THR A 363 -19.03 20.03 -8.98
CA THR A 363 -19.57 19.36 -7.81
C THR A 363 -19.95 17.92 -8.16
N ALA A 364 -19.37 16.95 -7.49
CA ALA A 364 -19.99 15.71 -7.02
C ALA A 364 -18.95 14.61 -6.74
N GLY A 365 -18.92 14.12 -5.51
CA GLY A 365 -18.57 12.77 -5.11
C GLY A 365 -17.15 12.26 -5.41
N VAL A 366 -16.24 12.44 -4.47
CA VAL A 366 -14.94 11.78 -4.49
C VAL A 366 -15.12 10.30 -4.15
N ARG A 367 -14.62 9.42 -5.00
CA ARG A 367 -14.52 7.98 -4.75
C ARG A 367 -13.09 7.53 -4.96
N CYS A 368 -12.68 6.46 -4.26
CA CYS A 368 -11.36 5.83 -4.41
C CYS A 368 -11.00 5.70 -5.88
N GLY A 369 -10.08 6.54 -6.34
CA GLY A 369 -9.70 6.61 -7.75
C GLY A 369 -8.49 5.76 -8.04
N LEU A 370 -8.63 4.86 -8.98
CA LEU A 370 -7.56 4.17 -9.64
C LEU A 370 -7.25 4.93 -10.93
N LEU A 371 -5.98 5.22 -11.17
CA LEU A 371 -5.56 5.90 -12.38
C LEU A 371 -5.10 4.88 -13.40
N LEU A 372 -5.77 4.84 -14.54
CA LEU A 372 -5.46 3.96 -15.65
C LEU A 372 -5.02 4.79 -16.85
N TYR A 373 -3.97 4.34 -17.49
CA TYR A 373 -3.58 4.85 -18.80
C TYR A 373 -4.41 4.21 -19.91
N GLN A 374 -4.96 5.01 -20.81
CA GLN A 374 -5.52 4.56 -22.10
C GLN A 374 -5.03 5.45 -23.24
N GLY A 375 -4.65 4.84 -24.33
CA GLY A 375 -4.37 5.48 -25.60
C GLY A 375 -2.92 5.32 -26.07
N TRP A 376 -2.67 4.23 -26.75
CA TRP A 376 -1.51 4.08 -27.59
C TRP A 376 -1.90 4.38 -29.03
N PRO A 377 -1.03 5.00 -29.85
CA PRO A 377 -1.29 5.07 -31.28
C PRO A 377 -1.32 3.67 -31.86
N THR A 378 -2.29 3.40 -32.67
CA THR A 378 -2.36 2.21 -33.53
C THR A 378 -1.28 2.24 -34.57
#